data_c98ad732f21733c8e4ae27c4e73866cf
#
_entry.id   c98ad732f21733c8e4ae27c4e73866cf
#
_cell.length_a   1.000
_cell.length_b   1.000
_cell.length_c   1.000
_cell.angle_alpha   90.00
_cell.angle_beta   90.00
_cell.angle_gamma   90.00
#
_symmetry.space_group_name_H-M   'P 1'
#
loop_
_entity.id
_entity.type
_entity.pdbx_description
1 polymer ?
#
loop_
_entity_poly.entity_id
_entity_poly.type
_entity_poly.pdbx_seq_one_letter_code
_entity_poly.pdbx_strand_id
1 'polypeptide(L)'
;MLRQIFIVSAINFKSLRQRMWRSLVIVVGMACVCGVLLSMLSLTEGMLATYKKTGDPGRALVVSAGAQGEGESSIPRDKARLIMDAPGIAKAPDGSPLADPGMNSGVPVIRLNGRQAYDNLRGFGPKGVMLRPEFRLVSGRMFRPGTRELIVGVKAKTQFRNMNVGDKVILPDGEWPIVGSFTTGDLLDGQMIGDTETVMKALRKPAYNSVLVRLASPSSFDTFKKALTTNPALAVDPVRQSDWYKKLSAGFSDFFKVIAYGIGIIMGIGALFGCFNTMYAAVAARAREIATLRAIGYHAFPVAVSVILEAVALSVAGALIGAAIAWTLYDGVDGGFGQNVFKLTVSPYLIGMAVLWAVAVALLGGLLPSIRAARRPVVEALRAT
;
A
#
# COMPACT_ATOMS: atom_id res chain seq x y z
N MET A 1 -33.12 -6.26 32.82
CA MET A 1 -32.75 -5.48 31.65
C MET A 1 -32.03 -6.30 30.57
N LEU A 2 -30.92 -6.98 30.82
CA LEU A 2 -30.19 -7.77 29.81
C LEU A 2 -31.06 -8.83 29.12
N ARG A 3 -31.89 -9.57 29.88
CA ARG A 3 -32.84 -10.59 29.33
C ARG A 3 -33.85 -9.96 28.35
N GLN A 4 -34.34 -8.73 28.64
CA GLN A 4 -35.25 -8.02 27.74
C GLN A 4 -34.55 -7.59 26.45
N ILE A 5 -33.31 -7.10 26.52
CA ILE A 5 -32.50 -6.74 25.36
C ILE A 5 -32.32 -7.97 24.45
N PHE A 6 -31.94 -9.11 25.02
CA PHE A 6 -31.73 -10.34 24.27
C PHE A 6 -33.02 -10.82 23.55
N ILE A 7 -34.15 -10.84 24.26
CA ILE A 7 -35.44 -11.30 23.70
C ILE A 7 -35.88 -10.36 22.55
N VAL A 8 -35.85 -9.02 22.77
CA VAL A 8 -36.26 -8.05 21.75
C VAL A 8 -35.34 -8.09 20.55
N SER A 9 -34.04 -8.23 20.76
CA SER A 9 -33.06 -8.36 19.65
C SER A 9 -33.31 -9.67 18.87
N ALA A 10 -33.57 -10.80 19.52
CA ALA A 10 -33.86 -12.08 18.85
C ALA A 10 -35.14 -12.00 17.99
N ILE A 11 -36.18 -11.34 18.47
CA ILE A 11 -37.41 -11.08 17.70
C ILE A 11 -37.08 -10.22 16.48
N ASN A 12 -36.30 -9.15 16.64
CA ASN A 12 -35.91 -8.26 15.58
C ASN A 12 -35.08 -8.98 14.51
N PHE A 13 -34.12 -9.81 14.89
CA PHE A 13 -33.34 -10.61 13.95
C PHE A 13 -34.18 -11.61 13.14
N LYS A 14 -35.18 -12.27 13.75
CA LYS A 14 -36.10 -13.15 13.03
C LYS A 14 -36.92 -12.42 11.99
N SER A 15 -37.35 -11.18 12.27
CA SER A 15 -38.15 -10.37 11.35
C SER A 15 -37.33 -9.74 10.20
N LEU A 16 -35.99 -9.74 10.26
CA LEU A 16 -35.10 -9.29 9.20
C LEU A 16 -35.36 -9.98 7.85
N ARG A 17 -35.67 -11.29 7.87
CA ARG A 17 -35.97 -12.06 6.66
C ARG A 17 -37.19 -11.54 5.89
N GLN A 18 -38.17 -10.97 6.58
CA GLN A 18 -39.38 -10.41 5.95
C GLN A 18 -39.13 -9.03 5.34
N ARG A 19 -37.97 -8.40 5.66
CA ARG A 19 -37.62 -7.02 5.26
C ARG A 19 -36.27 -6.91 4.53
N MET A 20 -35.83 -8.03 3.91
CA MET A 20 -34.50 -8.15 3.28
C MET A 20 -34.16 -6.99 2.37
N TRP A 21 -35.08 -6.52 1.54
CA TRP A 21 -34.82 -5.43 0.60
C TRP A 21 -34.41 -4.11 1.25
N ARG A 22 -34.99 -3.78 2.40
CA ARG A 22 -34.63 -2.55 3.13
C ARG A 22 -33.28 -2.69 3.85
N SER A 23 -33.04 -3.84 4.44
CA SER A 23 -31.77 -4.15 5.11
C SER A 23 -30.61 -4.24 4.11
N LEU A 24 -30.90 -4.68 2.88
CA LEU A 24 -29.91 -4.79 1.81
C LEU A 24 -29.29 -3.43 1.45
N VAL A 25 -30.03 -2.33 1.55
CA VAL A 25 -29.52 -0.99 1.29
C VAL A 25 -28.36 -0.63 2.24
N ILE A 26 -28.51 -0.96 3.53
CA ILE A 26 -27.45 -0.72 4.54
C ILE A 26 -26.25 -1.63 4.24
N VAL A 27 -26.51 -2.92 3.98
CA VAL A 27 -25.45 -3.90 3.71
C VAL A 27 -24.65 -3.52 2.47
N VAL A 28 -25.32 -3.23 1.36
CA VAL A 28 -24.66 -2.84 0.10
C VAL A 28 -23.95 -1.51 0.23
N GLY A 29 -24.61 -0.50 0.83
CA GLY A 29 -23.96 0.79 1.06
C GLY A 29 -22.69 0.67 1.87
N MET A 30 -22.72 -0.10 2.96
CA MET A 30 -21.56 -0.33 3.81
C MET A 30 -20.50 -1.19 3.12
N ALA A 31 -20.91 -2.18 2.33
CA ALA A 31 -19.98 -2.99 1.53
C ALA A 31 -19.21 -2.13 0.51
N CYS A 32 -19.89 -1.20 -0.16
CA CYS A 32 -19.24 -0.26 -1.08
C CYS A 32 -18.25 0.66 -0.36
N VAL A 33 -18.66 1.25 0.77
CA VAL A 33 -17.79 2.15 1.57
C VAL A 33 -16.54 1.41 2.04
N CYS A 34 -16.72 0.26 2.68
CA CYS A 34 -15.61 -0.54 3.21
C CYS A 34 -14.75 -1.12 2.09
N GLY A 35 -15.34 -1.56 0.99
CA GLY A 35 -14.61 -2.08 -0.17
C GLY A 35 -13.70 -1.03 -0.80
N VAL A 36 -14.19 0.20 -1.01
CA VAL A 36 -13.39 1.31 -1.56
C VAL A 36 -12.30 1.72 -0.56
N LEU A 37 -12.63 1.86 0.72
CA LEU A 37 -11.66 2.21 1.75
C LEU A 37 -10.52 1.17 1.81
N LEU A 38 -10.86 -0.11 1.81
CA LEU A 38 -9.90 -1.21 1.83
C LEU A 38 -9.04 -1.24 0.56
N SER A 39 -9.62 -1.00 -0.61
CA SER A 39 -8.86 -0.98 -1.87
C SER A 39 -7.79 0.12 -1.87
N MET A 40 -8.10 1.30 -1.35
CA MET A 40 -7.15 2.42 -1.24
C MET A 40 -6.07 2.16 -0.18
N LEU A 41 -6.45 1.59 0.96
CA LEU A 41 -5.49 1.30 2.02
C LEU A 41 -4.60 0.09 1.71
N SER A 42 -5.10 -0.91 0.97
CA SER A 42 -4.29 -2.05 0.51
C SER A 42 -3.15 -1.63 -0.43
N LEU A 43 -3.38 -0.59 -1.25
CA LEU A 43 -2.35 0.04 -2.07
C LEU A 43 -1.20 0.58 -1.19
N THR A 44 -1.56 1.32 -0.15
CA THR A 44 -0.60 1.91 0.78
C THR A 44 0.19 0.83 1.55
N GLU A 45 -0.50 -0.18 2.05
CA GLU A 45 0.14 -1.25 2.84
C GLU A 45 1.05 -2.12 1.97
N GLY A 46 0.62 -2.48 0.77
CA GLY A 46 1.43 -3.22 -0.19
C GLY A 46 2.70 -2.47 -0.58
N MET A 47 2.59 -1.17 -0.79
CA MET A 47 3.74 -0.31 -1.08
C MET A 47 4.69 -0.25 0.11
N LEU A 48 4.20 0.02 1.32
CA LEU A 48 5.01 0.04 2.54
C LEU A 48 5.74 -1.29 2.77
N ALA A 49 5.06 -2.41 2.58
CA ALA A 49 5.64 -3.75 2.73
C ALA A 49 6.77 -3.98 1.71
N THR A 50 6.59 -3.54 0.46
CA THR A 50 7.60 -3.67 -0.60
C THR A 50 8.83 -2.80 -0.30
N TYR A 51 8.64 -1.53 0.07
CA TYR A 51 9.74 -0.66 0.45
C TYR A 51 10.50 -1.15 1.69
N LYS A 52 9.78 -1.68 2.68
CA LYS A 52 10.40 -2.27 3.88
C LYS A 52 11.27 -3.49 3.55
N LYS A 53 10.89 -4.30 2.57
CA LYS A 53 11.70 -5.43 2.11
C LYS A 53 12.94 -4.99 1.35
N THR A 54 12.86 -3.90 0.58
CA THR A 54 14.00 -3.36 -0.16
C THR A 54 15.07 -2.76 0.75
N GLY A 55 14.66 -2.20 1.90
CA GLY A 55 15.53 -1.53 2.84
C GLY A 55 16.27 -2.50 3.77
N ASP A 56 17.57 -2.72 3.53
CA ASP A 56 18.46 -3.50 4.43
C ASP A 56 19.18 -2.56 5.40
N PRO A 57 19.08 -2.75 6.74
CA PRO A 57 19.79 -1.94 7.71
C PRO A 57 21.32 -2.13 7.69
N GLY A 58 21.81 -3.23 7.13
CA GLY A 58 23.23 -3.51 6.92
C GLY A 58 23.83 -2.83 5.70
N ARG A 59 23.02 -2.10 4.92
CA ARG A 59 23.45 -1.34 3.75
C ARG A 59 23.27 0.17 3.98
N ALA A 60 24.19 0.95 3.43
CA ALA A 60 24.03 2.40 3.37
C ALA A 60 24.02 2.86 1.92
N LEU A 61 23.16 3.83 1.65
CA LEU A 61 23.04 4.51 0.37
C LEU A 61 23.61 5.92 0.52
N VAL A 62 24.50 6.31 -0.37
CA VAL A 62 25.04 7.66 -0.42
C VAL A 62 24.46 8.35 -1.64
N VAL A 63 23.83 9.50 -1.43
CA VAL A 63 23.27 10.38 -2.48
C VAL A 63 23.88 11.78 -2.35
N SER A 64 23.73 12.62 -3.35
CA SER A 64 24.13 14.03 -3.22
C SER A 64 23.31 14.73 -2.13
N ALA A 65 23.91 15.70 -1.46
CA ALA A 65 23.25 16.45 -0.39
C ALA A 65 21.95 17.12 -0.91
N GLY A 66 20.87 16.94 -0.16
CA GLY A 66 19.57 17.53 -0.49
C GLY A 66 18.74 16.76 -1.53
N ALA A 67 19.24 15.66 -2.12
CA ALA A 67 18.47 14.85 -3.05
C ALA A 67 17.25 14.21 -2.37
N GLN A 68 16.07 14.35 -2.98
CA GLN A 68 14.83 13.74 -2.50
C GLN A 68 14.60 12.33 -3.08
N GLY A 69 15.26 12.00 -4.20
CA GLY A 69 15.23 10.71 -4.87
C GLY A 69 16.59 10.35 -5.47
N GLU A 70 16.85 9.05 -5.68
CA GLU A 70 18.10 8.61 -6.34
C GLU A 70 18.27 9.25 -7.72
N GLY A 71 17.17 9.39 -8.50
CA GLY A 71 17.23 9.95 -9.85
C GLY A 71 17.65 11.42 -9.94
N GLU A 72 17.48 12.18 -8.83
CA GLU A 72 17.85 13.59 -8.73
C GLU A 72 19.30 13.78 -8.24
N SER A 73 19.87 12.74 -7.68
CA SER A 73 21.22 12.76 -7.14
C SER A 73 22.26 12.69 -8.26
N SER A 74 23.38 13.40 -8.07
CA SER A 74 24.50 13.45 -9.01
C SER A 74 25.82 13.39 -8.25
N ILE A 75 26.52 12.26 -8.36
CA ILE A 75 27.80 12.00 -7.70
C ILE A 75 28.87 11.82 -8.79
N PRO A 76 29.78 12.78 -8.96
CA PRO A 76 30.90 12.67 -9.88
C PRO A 76 31.77 11.44 -9.60
N ARG A 77 32.48 10.96 -10.62
CA ARG A 77 33.27 9.71 -10.53
C ARG A 77 34.40 9.75 -9.51
N ASP A 78 35.05 10.88 -9.40
CA ASP A 78 36.11 11.15 -8.42
C ASP A 78 35.56 11.07 -6.98
N LYS A 79 34.41 11.69 -6.73
CA LYS A 79 33.75 11.62 -5.44
C LYS A 79 33.26 10.21 -5.11
N ALA A 80 32.72 9.49 -6.10
CA ALA A 80 32.28 8.13 -5.90
C ALA A 80 33.42 7.20 -5.44
N ARG A 81 34.64 7.37 -5.98
CA ARG A 81 35.83 6.63 -5.53
C ARG A 81 36.14 6.92 -4.05
N LEU A 82 36.15 8.18 -3.64
CA LEU A 82 36.39 8.56 -2.24
C LEU A 82 35.32 7.97 -1.30
N ILE A 83 34.07 7.89 -1.74
CA ILE A 83 32.98 7.28 -0.97
C ILE A 83 33.21 5.77 -0.83
N MET A 84 33.63 5.08 -1.89
CA MET A 84 33.86 3.65 -1.88
C MET A 84 35.04 3.23 -1.00
N ASP A 85 36.03 4.14 -0.79
CA ASP A 85 37.21 3.89 0.05
C ASP A 85 37.02 4.33 1.52
N ALA A 86 35.82 4.82 1.88
CA ALA A 86 35.53 5.32 3.21
C ALA A 86 35.57 4.21 4.29
N PRO A 87 35.97 4.53 5.54
CA PRO A 87 35.98 3.56 6.62
C PRO A 87 34.59 3.09 7.00
N GLY A 88 34.48 1.87 7.55
CA GLY A 88 33.21 1.28 7.98
C GLY A 88 32.48 0.43 6.92
N ILE A 89 33.05 0.32 5.73
CA ILE A 89 32.55 -0.56 4.65
C ILE A 89 33.08 -1.98 4.87
N ALA A 90 32.22 -2.97 4.69
CA ALA A 90 32.59 -4.38 4.67
C ALA A 90 33.50 -4.67 3.47
N LYS A 91 34.36 -5.68 3.59
CA LYS A 91 35.26 -6.11 2.54
C LYS A 91 34.73 -7.34 1.84
N ALA A 92 34.90 -7.40 0.52
CA ALA A 92 34.67 -8.58 -0.30
C ALA A 92 35.77 -9.63 -0.05
N PRO A 93 35.62 -10.88 -0.52
CA PRO A 93 36.63 -11.91 -0.37
C PRO A 93 38.00 -11.58 -0.97
N ASP A 94 38.04 -10.69 -1.95
CA ASP A 94 39.26 -10.15 -2.58
C ASP A 94 39.92 -9.00 -1.80
N GLY A 95 39.38 -8.67 -0.61
CA GLY A 95 39.85 -7.58 0.25
C GLY A 95 39.39 -6.18 -0.17
N SER A 96 38.74 -6.02 -1.31
CA SER A 96 38.22 -4.74 -1.78
C SER A 96 36.93 -4.33 -1.06
N PRO A 97 36.62 -3.01 -0.92
CA PRO A 97 35.40 -2.57 -0.26
C PRO A 97 34.14 -3.08 -0.99
N LEU A 98 33.15 -3.56 -0.24
CA LEU A 98 31.82 -3.90 -0.77
C LEU A 98 31.02 -2.63 -0.99
N ALA A 99 31.31 -1.95 -2.08
CA ALA A 99 30.67 -0.71 -2.53
C ALA A 99 30.46 -0.77 -4.06
N ASP A 100 29.35 -0.22 -4.52
CA ASP A 100 28.97 -0.22 -5.93
C ASP A 100 28.35 1.12 -6.32
N PRO A 101 28.90 1.83 -7.31
CA PRO A 101 28.29 3.04 -7.82
C PRO A 101 27.10 2.67 -8.71
N GLY A 102 25.96 3.23 -8.42
CA GLY A 102 24.71 2.95 -9.10
C GLY A 102 24.20 4.11 -9.91
N MET A 103 23.40 3.78 -10.90
CA MET A 103 22.65 4.73 -11.70
C MET A 103 21.20 4.26 -11.73
N ASN A 104 20.27 5.21 -11.68
CA ASN A 104 18.83 4.95 -11.78
C ASN A 104 18.17 6.03 -12.63
N SER A 105 17.46 5.62 -13.67
CA SER A 105 16.75 6.56 -14.56
C SER A 105 15.49 5.92 -15.11
N GLY A 106 14.42 6.70 -15.19
CA GLY A 106 13.22 6.29 -15.91
C GLY A 106 13.47 6.25 -17.42
N VAL A 107 13.11 5.15 -18.05
CA VAL A 107 13.15 4.98 -19.51
C VAL A 107 11.75 4.69 -20.05
N PRO A 108 11.42 5.15 -21.26
CA PRO A 108 10.10 4.94 -21.84
C PRO A 108 9.89 3.48 -22.17
N VAL A 109 8.74 2.94 -21.76
CA VAL A 109 8.28 1.58 -22.03
C VAL A 109 6.80 1.58 -22.40
N ILE A 110 6.31 0.46 -22.93
CA ILE A 110 4.88 0.31 -23.29
C ILE A 110 4.21 -0.66 -22.31
N ARG A 111 3.16 -0.21 -21.64
CA ARG A 111 2.33 -1.08 -20.80
C ARG A 111 1.59 -2.13 -21.62
N LEU A 112 1.14 -3.21 -20.99
CA LEU A 112 0.32 -4.25 -21.63
C LEU A 112 -0.93 -3.69 -22.31
N ASN A 113 -1.51 -2.62 -21.77
CA ASN A 113 -2.66 -1.92 -22.36
C ASN A 113 -2.32 -0.99 -23.53
N GLY A 114 -1.06 -0.94 -23.99
CA GLY A 114 -0.60 -0.12 -25.11
C GLY A 114 -0.25 1.33 -24.76
N ARG A 115 -0.45 1.78 -23.51
CA ARG A 115 -0.10 3.15 -23.11
C ARG A 115 1.39 3.29 -22.85
N GLN A 116 1.95 4.44 -23.19
CA GLN A 116 3.31 4.80 -22.80
C GLN A 116 3.42 4.94 -21.28
N ALA A 117 4.52 4.50 -20.73
CA ALA A 117 4.87 4.62 -19.34
C ALA A 117 6.39 4.75 -19.20
N TYR A 118 6.87 4.92 -17.98
CA TYR A 118 8.29 4.87 -17.66
C TYR A 118 8.53 3.70 -16.72
N ASP A 119 9.64 3.00 -16.94
CA ASP A 119 10.16 1.99 -16.00
C ASP A 119 11.56 2.38 -15.56
N ASN A 120 11.96 1.92 -14.38
CA ASN A 120 13.29 2.18 -13.84
C ASN A 120 14.33 1.26 -14.51
N LEU A 121 15.28 1.89 -15.16
CA LEU A 121 16.53 1.25 -15.61
C LEU A 121 17.63 1.55 -14.58
N ARG A 122 18.09 0.51 -13.90
CA ARG A 122 19.14 0.60 -12.90
C ARG A 122 20.46 0.07 -13.45
N GLY A 123 21.54 0.82 -13.20
CA GLY A 123 22.89 0.34 -13.46
C GLY A 123 23.44 -0.41 -12.25
N PHE A 124 23.97 -1.60 -12.47
CA PHE A 124 24.81 -2.34 -11.51
C PHE A 124 26.24 -2.33 -11.98
N GLY A 125 27.13 -1.97 -11.07
CA GLY A 125 28.57 -2.17 -11.25
C GLY A 125 28.99 -3.60 -10.89
N PRO A 126 30.30 -3.87 -10.83
CA PRO A 126 30.84 -5.21 -10.61
C PRO A 126 30.38 -5.90 -9.32
N LYS A 127 30.05 -5.10 -8.29
CA LYS A 127 29.62 -5.60 -6.98
C LYS A 127 28.12 -5.48 -6.72
N GLY A 128 27.35 -5.03 -7.70
CA GLY A 128 25.93 -4.80 -7.57
C GLY A 128 25.12 -6.00 -7.09
N VAL A 129 25.45 -7.20 -7.59
CA VAL A 129 24.84 -8.46 -7.16
C VAL A 129 25.36 -8.91 -5.80
N MET A 130 26.67 -8.75 -5.52
CA MET A 130 27.27 -9.15 -4.23
C MET A 130 26.69 -8.35 -3.04
N LEU A 131 26.27 -7.13 -3.29
CA LEU A 131 25.60 -6.29 -2.29
C LEU A 131 24.17 -6.72 -1.98
N ARG A 132 23.61 -7.65 -2.78
CA ARG A 132 22.19 -8.08 -2.71
C ARG A 132 22.10 -9.60 -2.65
N PRO A 133 22.29 -10.21 -1.46
CA PRO A 133 22.24 -11.67 -1.29
C PRO A 133 20.85 -12.26 -1.64
N GLU A 134 19.81 -11.42 -1.64
CA GLU A 134 18.46 -11.76 -2.08
C GLU A 134 18.31 -11.93 -3.60
N PHE A 135 19.28 -11.46 -4.38
CA PHE A 135 19.26 -11.54 -5.85
C PHE A 135 19.35 -12.98 -6.33
N ARG A 136 18.41 -13.38 -7.20
CA ARG A 136 18.39 -14.70 -7.83
C ARG A 136 18.04 -14.56 -9.31
N LEU A 137 18.85 -15.17 -10.16
CA LEU A 137 18.53 -15.31 -11.57
C LEU A 137 17.45 -16.40 -11.75
N VAL A 138 16.37 -16.08 -12.44
CA VAL A 138 15.22 -16.97 -12.64
C VAL A 138 15.31 -17.68 -14.00
N SER A 139 15.73 -16.95 -15.05
CA SER A 139 15.87 -17.50 -16.39
C SER A 139 16.92 -16.74 -17.19
N GLY A 140 17.48 -17.35 -18.20
CA GLY A 140 18.51 -16.75 -19.02
C GLY A 140 19.87 -16.68 -18.32
N ARG A 141 20.60 -15.60 -18.53
CA ARG A 141 21.94 -15.34 -17.95
C ARG A 141 22.07 -13.89 -17.48
N MET A 142 23.13 -13.62 -16.72
CA MET A 142 23.53 -12.25 -16.38
C MET A 142 24.01 -11.49 -17.63
N PHE A 143 23.81 -10.19 -17.60
CA PHE A 143 24.41 -9.30 -18.60
C PHE A 143 25.93 -9.32 -18.47
N ARG A 144 26.61 -9.10 -19.61
CA ARG A 144 28.08 -8.96 -19.65
C ARG A 144 28.45 -7.50 -19.42
N PRO A 145 29.38 -7.18 -18.51
CA PRO A 145 29.89 -5.83 -18.35
C PRO A 145 30.38 -5.22 -19.67
N GLY A 146 30.08 -3.97 -19.89
CA GLY A 146 30.49 -3.26 -21.12
C GLY A 146 29.64 -3.54 -22.35
N THR A 147 28.59 -4.37 -22.24
CA THR A 147 27.69 -4.70 -23.38
C THR A 147 26.31 -4.06 -23.18
N ARG A 148 25.57 -3.89 -24.28
CA ARG A 148 24.19 -3.39 -24.30
C ARG A 148 23.21 -4.51 -23.97
N GLU A 149 23.36 -5.14 -22.83
CA GLU A 149 22.50 -6.24 -22.39
C GLU A 149 21.73 -5.84 -21.13
N LEU A 150 20.48 -6.29 -21.03
CA LEU A 150 19.62 -6.08 -19.86
C LEU A 150 19.16 -7.39 -19.25
N ILE A 151 18.90 -7.35 -17.96
CA ILE A 151 18.10 -8.34 -17.27
C ILE A 151 16.87 -7.66 -16.67
N VAL A 152 15.78 -8.39 -16.57
CA VAL A 152 14.47 -7.82 -16.20
C VAL A 152 13.91 -8.53 -14.98
N GLY A 153 13.41 -7.77 -14.02
CA GLY A 153 12.72 -8.31 -12.86
C GLY A 153 11.40 -9.00 -13.24
N VAL A 154 11.06 -10.05 -12.50
CA VAL A 154 9.90 -10.91 -12.81
C VAL A 154 8.59 -10.16 -12.87
N LYS A 155 8.42 -9.06 -12.12
CA LYS A 155 7.20 -8.24 -12.10
C LYS A 155 7.11 -7.23 -13.25
N ALA A 156 8.22 -6.83 -13.86
CA ALA A 156 8.18 -5.96 -15.01
C ALA A 156 7.43 -6.60 -16.19
N LYS A 157 7.54 -7.94 -16.34
CA LYS A 157 6.84 -8.72 -17.38
C LYS A 157 5.32 -8.68 -17.22
N THR A 158 4.81 -8.52 -16.00
CA THR A 158 3.36 -8.48 -15.73
C THR A 158 2.75 -7.12 -16.04
N GLN A 159 3.57 -6.08 -16.30
CA GLN A 159 3.12 -4.72 -16.51
C GLN A 159 3.45 -4.15 -17.88
N PHE A 160 4.57 -4.56 -18.46
CA PHE A 160 5.08 -3.98 -19.69
C PHE A 160 5.19 -5.02 -20.81
N ARG A 161 5.08 -4.55 -22.05
CA ARG A 161 5.27 -5.37 -23.26
C ARG A 161 6.76 -5.56 -23.53
N ASN A 162 7.10 -6.66 -24.22
CA ASN A 162 8.45 -6.94 -24.69
C ASN A 162 9.49 -6.99 -23.55
N MET A 163 9.13 -7.64 -22.44
CA MET A 163 10.00 -7.81 -21.27
C MET A 163 10.40 -9.27 -21.02
N ASN A 164 10.32 -10.13 -22.04
CA ASN A 164 10.78 -11.51 -21.93
C ASN A 164 12.26 -11.63 -22.34
N VAL A 165 12.89 -12.69 -21.91
CA VAL A 165 14.24 -13.04 -22.39
C VAL A 165 14.20 -13.25 -23.91
N GLY A 166 15.07 -12.54 -24.64
CA GLY A 166 15.09 -12.49 -26.11
C GLY A 166 14.41 -11.25 -26.70
N ASP A 167 13.54 -10.57 -25.94
CA ASP A 167 12.98 -9.29 -26.39
C ASP A 167 14.04 -8.17 -26.34
N LYS A 168 13.71 -7.01 -26.93
CA LYS A 168 14.60 -5.85 -27.00
C LYS A 168 13.91 -4.62 -26.45
N VAL A 169 14.65 -3.83 -25.69
CA VAL A 169 14.27 -2.48 -25.23
C VAL A 169 15.02 -1.47 -26.07
N ILE A 170 14.32 -0.42 -26.52
CA ILE A 170 14.91 0.67 -27.31
C ILE A 170 15.33 1.78 -26.35
N LEU A 171 16.64 2.02 -26.25
CA LEU A 171 17.23 3.16 -25.54
C LEU A 171 17.74 4.20 -26.54
N PRO A 172 18.14 5.41 -26.10
CA PRO A 172 18.59 6.48 -27.02
C PRO A 172 19.79 6.12 -27.92
N ASP A 173 20.58 5.12 -27.54
CA ASP A 173 21.75 4.66 -28.29
C ASP A 173 21.51 3.37 -29.10
N GLY A 174 20.28 2.86 -29.13
CA GLY A 174 19.88 1.70 -29.93
C GLY A 174 19.15 0.60 -29.16
N GLU A 175 19.18 -0.60 -29.73
CA GLU A 175 18.49 -1.78 -29.17
C GLU A 175 19.33 -2.47 -28.08
N TRP A 176 18.64 -2.83 -26.99
CA TRP A 176 19.20 -3.52 -25.84
C TRP A 176 18.48 -4.85 -25.65
N PRO A 177 19.10 -6.00 -25.96
CA PRO A 177 18.51 -7.31 -25.77
C PRO A 177 18.37 -7.66 -24.27
N ILE A 178 17.25 -8.25 -23.92
CA ILE A 178 17.02 -8.82 -22.60
C ILE A 178 17.58 -10.23 -22.58
N VAL A 179 18.63 -10.46 -21.79
CA VAL A 179 19.36 -11.73 -21.75
C VAL A 179 19.02 -12.60 -20.54
N GLY A 180 18.32 -12.05 -19.57
CA GLY A 180 17.92 -12.79 -18.36
C GLY A 180 16.78 -12.16 -17.61
N SER A 181 16.24 -12.92 -16.67
CA SER A 181 15.22 -12.47 -15.73
C SER A 181 15.62 -12.83 -14.31
N PHE A 182 15.37 -11.92 -13.37
CA PHE A 182 15.77 -12.07 -11.98
C PHE A 182 14.62 -11.78 -11.02
N THR A 183 14.81 -12.16 -9.75
CA THR A 183 13.96 -11.76 -8.62
C THR A 183 14.82 -11.43 -7.41
N THR A 184 14.35 -10.44 -6.64
CA THR A 184 14.87 -10.07 -5.32
C THR A 184 13.79 -10.13 -4.25
N GLY A 185 12.53 -10.31 -4.68
CA GLY A 185 11.36 -10.32 -3.81
C GLY A 185 10.95 -8.92 -3.31
N ASP A 186 11.53 -7.86 -3.87
CA ASP A 186 11.36 -6.47 -3.46
C ASP A 186 11.04 -5.54 -4.64
N LEU A 187 11.37 -4.25 -4.50
CA LEU A 187 11.10 -3.21 -5.51
C LEU A 187 11.82 -3.45 -6.84
N LEU A 188 12.99 -4.10 -6.79
CA LEU A 188 13.80 -4.36 -7.97
C LEU A 188 13.13 -5.36 -8.93
N ASP A 189 12.22 -6.19 -8.45
CA ASP A 189 11.45 -7.13 -9.29
C ASP A 189 10.66 -6.43 -10.41
N GLY A 190 10.36 -5.14 -10.26
CA GLY A 190 9.68 -4.32 -11.26
C GLY A 190 10.61 -3.50 -12.15
N GLN A 191 11.93 -3.69 -12.09
CA GLN A 191 12.92 -2.85 -12.76
C GLN A 191 13.75 -3.62 -13.79
N MET A 192 14.39 -2.88 -14.69
CA MET A 192 15.42 -3.38 -15.59
C MET A 192 16.81 -3.10 -15.01
N ILE A 193 17.76 -3.99 -15.23
CA ILE A 193 19.14 -3.83 -14.78
C ILE A 193 20.11 -4.07 -15.95
N GLY A 194 21.09 -3.19 -16.06
CA GLY A 194 22.21 -3.31 -17.02
C GLY A 194 23.53 -2.89 -16.38
N ASP A 195 24.61 -2.92 -17.14
CA ASP A 195 25.91 -2.45 -16.71
C ASP A 195 25.91 -0.92 -16.49
N THR A 196 26.33 -0.46 -15.31
CA THR A 196 26.28 0.97 -14.93
C THR A 196 26.92 1.88 -15.94
N GLU A 197 28.15 1.56 -16.38
CA GLU A 197 28.91 2.41 -17.29
C GLU A 197 28.29 2.46 -18.69
N THR A 198 27.80 1.33 -19.16
CA THR A 198 27.16 1.23 -20.47
C THR A 198 25.81 1.96 -20.48
N VAL A 199 25.02 1.77 -19.44
CA VAL A 199 23.72 2.48 -19.26
C VAL A 199 23.93 3.98 -19.15
N MET A 200 24.93 4.44 -18.39
CA MET A 200 25.26 5.87 -18.29
C MET A 200 25.63 6.48 -19.65
N LYS A 201 26.41 5.78 -20.47
CA LYS A 201 26.73 6.20 -21.82
C LYS A 201 25.47 6.30 -22.71
N ALA A 202 24.62 5.28 -22.69
CA ALA A 202 23.38 5.23 -23.46
C ALA A 202 22.44 6.40 -23.13
N LEU A 203 22.33 6.73 -21.85
CA LEU A 203 21.47 7.80 -21.34
C LEU A 203 22.18 9.17 -21.25
N ARG A 204 23.45 9.26 -21.71
CA ARG A 204 24.29 10.48 -21.67
C ARG A 204 24.38 11.10 -20.28
N LYS A 205 24.48 10.25 -19.23
CA LYS A 205 24.61 10.70 -17.84
C LYS A 205 26.08 10.81 -17.45
N PRO A 206 26.57 11.98 -16.99
CA PRO A 206 27.98 12.20 -16.67
C PRO A 206 28.38 11.69 -15.28
N ALA A 207 27.40 11.46 -14.38
CA ALA A 207 27.62 11.15 -12.97
C ALA A 207 26.74 10.01 -12.51
N TYR A 208 27.14 9.34 -11.43
CA TYR A 208 26.33 8.32 -10.76
C TYR A 208 25.19 8.97 -9.98
N ASN A 209 24.10 8.23 -9.75
CA ASN A 209 23.02 8.70 -8.90
C ASN A 209 23.24 8.35 -7.43
N SER A 210 23.92 7.24 -7.15
CA SER A 210 24.16 6.80 -5.78
C SER A 210 25.38 5.92 -5.67
N VAL A 211 25.87 5.74 -4.46
CA VAL A 211 26.82 4.68 -4.12
C VAL A 211 26.18 3.82 -3.05
N LEU A 212 25.96 2.54 -3.33
CA LEU A 212 25.48 1.56 -2.37
C LEU A 212 26.68 0.87 -1.73
N VAL A 213 26.70 0.79 -0.39
CA VAL A 213 27.75 0.13 0.36
C VAL A 213 27.18 -0.87 1.36
N ARG A 214 27.91 -1.95 1.61
CA ARG A 214 27.64 -2.86 2.73
C ARG A 214 28.45 -2.38 3.94
N LEU A 215 27.79 -2.19 5.07
CA LEU A 215 28.46 -1.84 6.32
C LEU A 215 29.14 -3.06 6.95
N ALA A 216 30.30 -2.88 7.54
CA ALA A 216 31.02 -3.94 8.27
C ALA A 216 30.20 -4.44 9.47
N SER A 217 29.50 -3.53 10.13
CA SER A 217 28.53 -3.82 11.20
C SER A 217 27.45 -2.71 11.24
N PRO A 218 26.30 -2.93 11.88
CA PRO A 218 25.29 -1.87 12.04
C PRO A 218 25.83 -0.62 12.76
N SER A 219 26.79 -0.78 13.69
CA SER A 219 27.44 0.33 14.42
C SER A 219 28.44 1.11 13.57
N SER A 220 28.95 0.54 12.47
CA SER A 220 29.90 1.21 11.59
C SER A 220 29.29 2.36 10.79
N PHE A 221 27.95 2.47 10.76
CA PHE A 221 27.28 3.53 10.02
C PHE A 221 27.68 4.94 10.48
N ASP A 222 27.81 5.17 11.78
CA ASP A 222 28.12 6.49 12.30
C ASP A 222 29.56 6.90 11.94
N THR A 223 30.50 5.95 11.99
CA THR A 223 31.88 6.17 11.54
C THR A 223 31.91 6.46 10.03
N PHE A 224 31.21 5.68 9.24
CA PHE A 224 31.07 5.89 7.79
C PHE A 224 30.46 7.26 7.48
N LYS A 225 29.34 7.59 8.11
CA LYS A 225 28.65 8.88 7.92
C LYS A 225 29.56 10.04 8.29
N LYS A 226 30.19 9.99 9.46
CA LYS A 226 31.11 11.05 9.94
C LYS A 226 32.27 11.26 8.98
N ALA A 227 32.88 10.21 8.46
CA ALA A 227 33.99 10.31 7.51
C ALA A 227 33.59 11.05 6.23
N LEU A 228 32.39 10.83 5.71
CA LEU A 228 31.90 11.48 4.49
C LEU A 228 31.40 12.91 4.73
N THR A 229 30.73 13.17 5.86
CA THR A 229 30.14 14.49 6.16
C THR A 229 31.16 15.49 6.71
N THR A 230 32.30 15.03 7.24
CA THR A 230 33.40 15.90 7.69
C THR A 230 34.12 16.56 6.52
N ASN A 231 34.00 16.00 5.31
CA ASN A 231 34.59 16.58 4.10
C ASN A 231 33.53 17.38 3.32
N PRO A 232 33.48 18.73 3.43
CA PRO A 232 32.46 19.55 2.75
C PRO A 232 32.55 19.46 1.22
N ALA A 233 33.72 19.11 0.67
CA ALA A 233 33.92 18.98 -0.78
C ALA A 233 33.12 17.80 -1.37
N LEU A 234 32.76 16.79 -0.58
CA LEU A 234 31.94 15.68 -1.05
C LEU A 234 30.49 16.09 -1.30
N ALA A 235 29.91 16.93 -0.43
CA ALA A 235 28.51 17.40 -0.50
C ALA A 235 27.53 16.23 -0.69
N VAL A 236 27.63 15.19 0.13
CA VAL A 236 26.81 13.96 0.07
C VAL A 236 26.06 13.71 1.35
N ASP A 237 24.98 12.96 1.27
CA ASP A 237 24.15 12.53 2.39
C ASP A 237 24.16 10.99 2.48
N PRO A 238 24.96 10.42 3.38
CA PRO A 238 24.95 8.99 3.68
C PRO A 238 23.76 8.64 4.56
N VAL A 239 22.90 7.75 4.10
CA VAL A 239 21.70 7.28 4.81
C VAL A 239 21.67 5.75 4.87
N ARG A 240 21.13 5.17 5.94
CA ARG A 240 20.84 3.73 5.92
C ARG A 240 19.82 3.45 4.85
N GLN A 241 20.02 2.38 4.09
CA GLN A 241 19.09 2.02 3.03
C GLN A 241 17.66 1.80 3.55
N SER A 242 17.53 1.20 4.75
CA SER A 242 16.23 1.06 5.43
C SER A 242 15.55 2.40 5.71
N ASP A 243 16.30 3.41 6.15
CA ASP A 243 15.75 4.72 6.49
C ASP A 243 15.43 5.53 5.22
N TRP A 244 16.22 5.36 4.17
CA TRP A 244 15.95 5.93 2.86
C TRP A 244 14.60 5.46 2.30
N TYR A 245 14.40 4.15 2.22
CA TYR A 245 13.14 3.60 1.72
C TYR A 245 11.96 3.88 2.64
N LYS A 246 12.18 3.93 3.96
CA LYS A 246 11.18 4.35 4.93
C LYS A 246 10.73 5.80 4.69
N LYS A 247 11.68 6.72 4.45
CA LYS A 247 11.38 8.13 4.12
C LYS A 247 10.60 8.25 2.81
N LEU A 248 11.05 7.55 1.76
CA LEU A 248 10.36 7.53 0.47
C LEU A 248 8.92 6.99 0.59
N SER A 249 8.75 5.89 1.31
CA SER A 249 7.43 5.28 1.51
C SER A 249 6.50 6.16 2.36
N ALA A 250 7.02 6.90 3.34
CA ALA A 250 6.22 7.76 4.21
C ALA A 250 5.52 8.86 3.41
N GLY A 251 6.24 9.57 2.55
CA GLY A 251 5.65 10.64 1.74
C GLY A 251 4.50 10.17 0.86
N PHE A 252 4.66 9.05 0.16
CA PHE A 252 3.60 8.45 -0.64
C PHE A 252 2.47 7.89 0.22
N SER A 253 2.81 7.20 1.30
CA SER A 253 1.84 6.61 2.23
C SER A 253 0.91 7.67 2.81
N ASP A 254 1.46 8.79 3.27
CA ASP A 254 0.67 9.85 3.87
C ASP A 254 -0.25 10.53 2.85
N PHE A 255 0.21 10.74 1.63
CA PHE A 255 -0.63 11.24 0.55
C PHE A 255 -1.83 10.32 0.26
N PHE A 256 -1.58 9.01 0.09
CA PHE A 256 -2.65 8.04 -0.17
C PHE A 256 -3.58 7.84 1.03
N LYS A 257 -3.06 7.90 2.26
CA LYS A 257 -3.90 7.86 3.47
C LYS A 257 -4.84 9.05 3.55
N VAL A 258 -4.36 10.26 3.27
CA VAL A 258 -5.20 11.47 3.26
C VAL A 258 -6.34 11.31 2.25
N ILE A 259 -6.05 10.83 1.03
CA ILE A 259 -7.08 10.56 0.02
C ILE A 259 -8.04 9.46 0.49
N ALA A 260 -7.53 8.34 0.99
CA ALA A 260 -8.34 7.21 1.42
C ALA A 260 -9.30 7.61 2.57
N TYR A 261 -8.79 8.31 3.58
CA TYR A 261 -9.62 8.80 4.67
C TYR A 261 -10.59 9.89 4.23
N GLY A 262 -10.18 10.80 3.34
CA GLY A 262 -11.06 11.82 2.77
C GLY A 262 -12.25 11.20 2.03
N ILE A 263 -11.98 10.26 1.12
CA ILE A 263 -13.03 9.50 0.41
C ILE A 263 -13.85 8.69 1.42
N GLY A 264 -13.21 8.01 2.37
CA GLY A 264 -13.88 7.22 3.41
C GLY A 264 -14.84 8.06 4.26
N ILE A 265 -14.47 9.29 4.62
CA ILE A 265 -15.34 10.23 5.37
C ILE A 265 -16.54 10.64 4.51
N ILE A 266 -16.33 11.05 3.27
CA ILE A 266 -17.41 11.47 2.36
C ILE A 266 -18.40 10.33 2.14
N MET A 267 -17.90 9.14 1.80
CA MET A 267 -18.73 7.96 1.63
C MET A 267 -19.39 7.51 2.93
N GLY A 268 -18.68 7.64 4.07
CA GLY A 268 -19.19 7.35 5.40
C GLY A 268 -20.37 8.24 5.77
N ILE A 269 -20.31 9.53 5.44
CA ILE A 269 -21.43 10.46 5.61
C ILE A 269 -22.63 10.00 4.76
N GLY A 270 -22.42 9.62 3.49
CA GLY A 270 -23.48 9.07 2.65
C GLY A 270 -24.11 7.80 3.23
N ALA A 271 -23.28 6.88 3.72
CA ALA A 271 -23.74 5.65 4.37
C ALA A 271 -24.49 5.93 5.68
N LEU A 272 -24.05 6.95 6.45
CA LEU A 272 -24.71 7.39 7.66
C LEU A 272 -26.14 7.88 7.36
N PHE A 273 -26.32 8.72 6.34
CA PHE A 273 -27.65 9.16 5.91
C PHE A 273 -28.50 8.01 5.40
N GLY A 274 -27.93 7.09 4.63
CA GLY A 274 -28.59 5.87 4.18
C GLY A 274 -29.05 4.98 5.34
N CYS A 275 -28.18 4.75 6.31
CA CYS A 275 -28.50 4.02 7.55
C CYS A 275 -29.59 4.71 8.34
N PHE A 276 -29.47 6.02 8.53
CA PHE A 276 -30.46 6.86 9.21
C PHE A 276 -31.84 6.74 8.57
N ASN A 277 -31.96 6.97 7.27
CA ASN A 277 -33.22 6.92 6.54
C ASN A 277 -33.84 5.51 6.59
N THR A 278 -33.03 4.48 6.38
CA THR A 278 -33.48 3.08 6.41
C THR A 278 -33.95 2.66 7.81
N MET A 279 -33.24 3.08 8.86
CA MET A 279 -33.61 2.80 10.25
C MET A 279 -34.90 3.56 10.65
N TYR A 280 -35.07 4.82 10.22
CA TYR A 280 -36.33 5.53 10.43
C TYR A 280 -37.50 4.82 9.81
N ALA A 281 -37.39 4.37 8.55
CA ALA A 281 -38.44 3.63 7.87
C ALA A 281 -38.72 2.27 8.57
N ALA A 282 -37.66 1.58 9.04
CA ALA A 282 -37.78 0.32 9.75
C ALA A 282 -38.52 0.50 11.09
N VAL A 283 -38.17 1.52 11.88
CA VAL A 283 -38.84 1.85 13.14
C VAL A 283 -40.30 2.27 12.92
N ALA A 284 -40.58 3.10 11.91
CA ALA A 284 -41.92 3.51 11.58
C ALA A 284 -42.82 2.32 11.21
N ALA A 285 -42.32 1.39 10.42
CA ALA A 285 -43.05 0.18 10.02
C ALA A 285 -43.36 -0.76 11.19
N ARG A 286 -42.62 -0.67 12.30
CA ARG A 286 -42.77 -1.48 13.53
C ARG A 286 -43.40 -0.72 14.69
N ALA A 287 -43.94 0.47 14.47
CA ALA A 287 -44.42 1.33 15.52
C ALA A 287 -45.46 0.64 16.41
N ARG A 288 -46.36 -0.15 15.81
CA ARG A 288 -47.39 -0.92 16.52
C ARG A 288 -46.82 -2.07 17.33
N GLU A 289 -45.87 -2.83 16.78
CA GLU A 289 -45.16 -3.93 17.48
C GLU A 289 -44.40 -3.37 18.70
N ILE A 290 -43.68 -2.26 18.52
CA ILE A 290 -42.95 -1.59 19.59
C ILE A 290 -43.90 -1.10 20.68
N ALA A 291 -45.05 -0.52 20.29
CA ALA A 291 -46.09 -0.06 21.25
C ALA A 291 -46.65 -1.23 22.05
N THR A 292 -46.94 -2.37 21.40
CA THR A 292 -47.42 -3.57 22.08
C THR A 292 -46.39 -4.10 23.09
N LEU A 293 -45.13 -4.20 22.69
CA LEU A 293 -44.04 -4.62 23.61
C LEU A 293 -43.95 -3.69 24.83
N ARG A 294 -44.12 -2.39 24.62
CA ARG A 294 -44.10 -1.41 25.73
C ARG A 294 -45.35 -1.52 26.59
N ALA A 295 -46.51 -1.78 26.03
CA ALA A 295 -47.75 -1.98 26.76
C ALA A 295 -47.71 -3.20 27.70
N ILE A 296 -47.00 -4.27 27.34
CA ILE A 296 -46.77 -5.48 28.14
C ILE A 296 -45.57 -5.36 29.09
N GLY A 297 -44.97 -4.17 29.24
CA GLY A 297 -43.99 -3.86 30.29
C GLY A 297 -42.51 -3.85 29.88
N TYR A 298 -42.19 -3.91 28.58
CA TYR A 298 -40.82 -3.69 28.13
C TYR A 298 -40.42 -2.20 28.22
N HIS A 299 -39.26 -1.93 28.79
CA HIS A 299 -38.73 -0.60 28.88
C HIS A 299 -38.28 -0.01 27.52
N ALA A 300 -38.27 1.32 27.44
CA ALA A 300 -37.84 2.04 26.23
C ALA A 300 -36.37 1.73 25.84
N PHE A 301 -35.48 1.61 26.83
CA PHE A 301 -34.04 1.38 26.64
C PHE A 301 -33.72 0.05 25.93
N PRO A 302 -34.26 -1.13 26.33
CA PRO A 302 -34.11 -2.38 25.59
C PRO A 302 -34.51 -2.28 24.11
N VAL A 303 -35.57 -1.54 23.81
CA VAL A 303 -36.03 -1.33 22.42
C VAL A 303 -35.00 -0.50 21.64
N ALA A 304 -34.52 0.62 22.23
CA ALA A 304 -33.48 1.44 21.58
C ALA A 304 -32.21 0.63 21.28
N VAL A 305 -31.73 -0.13 22.26
CA VAL A 305 -30.54 -0.96 22.13
C VAL A 305 -30.73 -2.01 21.04
N SER A 306 -31.89 -2.65 20.94
CA SER A 306 -32.14 -3.67 19.90
C SER A 306 -32.12 -3.09 18.49
N VAL A 307 -32.58 -1.86 18.30
CA VAL A 307 -32.52 -1.13 17.00
C VAL A 307 -31.05 -0.81 16.63
N ILE A 308 -30.24 -0.37 17.60
CA ILE A 308 -28.83 -0.10 17.39
C ILE A 308 -28.08 -1.41 17.03
N LEU A 309 -28.35 -2.50 17.76
CA LEU A 309 -27.74 -3.79 17.48
C LEU A 309 -28.09 -4.33 16.07
N GLU A 310 -29.31 -4.10 15.61
CA GLU A 310 -29.74 -4.41 14.25
C GLU A 310 -28.93 -3.60 13.22
N ALA A 311 -28.78 -2.28 13.41
CA ALA A 311 -27.98 -1.43 12.55
C ALA A 311 -26.50 -1.86 12.51
N VAL A 312 -25.92 -2.16 13.67
CA VAL A 312 -24.53 -2.62 13.79
C VAL A 312 -24.33 -3.95 13.08
N ALA A 313 -25.22 -4.92 13.29
CA ALA A 313 -25.13 -6.23 12.66
C ALA A 313 -25.19 -6.15 11.13
N LEU A 314 -26.11 -5.32 10.57
CA LEU A 314 -26.22 -5.10 9.14
C LEU A 314 -24.98 -4.40 8.57
N SER A 315 -24.46 -3.40 9.28
CA SER A 315 -23.27 -2.67 8.86
C SER A 315 -22.01 -3.53 8.91
N VAL A 316 -21.86 -4.36 9.94
CA VAL A 316 -20.76 -5.34 10.03
C VAL A 316 -20.86 -6.38 8.93
N ALA A 317 -22.07 -6.90 8.65
CA ALA A 317 -22.27 -7.83 7.53
C ALA A 317 -21.86 -7.19 6.19
N GLY A 318 -22.25 -5.93 5.96
CA GLY A 318 -21.81 -5.16 4.80
C GLY A 318 -20.30 -4.98 4.74
N ALA A 319 -19.68 -4.58 5.84
CA ALA A 319 -18.23 -4.42 5.93
C ALA A 319 -17.46 -5.71 5.63
N LEU A 320 -17.92 -6.84 6.16
CA LEU A 320 -17.33 -8.15 5.89
C LEU A 320 -17.49 -8.58 4.43
N ILE A 321 -18.64 -8.31 3.81
CA ILE A 321 -18.85 -8.55 2.38
C ILE A 321 -17.92 -7.65 1.56
N GLY A 322 -17.85 -6.35 1.86
CA GLY A 322 -16.93 -5.42 1.22
C GLY A 322 -15.47 -5.84 1.38
N ALA A 323 -15.10 -6.31 2.57
CA ALA A 323 -13.77 -6.83 2.84
C ALA A 323 -13.48 -8.13 2.05
N ALA A 324 -14.41 -9.05 1.96
CA ALA A 324 -14.26 -10.26 1.17
C ALA A 324 -14.08 -9.96 -0.32
N ILE A 325 -14.86 -9.02 -0.86
CA ILE A 325 -14.72 -8.56 -2.24
C ILE A 325 -13.35 -7.89 -2.44
N ALA A 326 -12.95 -6.99 -1.54
CA ALA A 326 -11.65 -6.32 -1.62
C ALA A 326 -10.50 -7.33 -1.53
N TRP A 327 -10.60 -8.31 -0.65
CA TRP A 327 -9.58 -9.36 -0.49
C TRP A 327 -9.46 -10.21 -1.75
N THR A 328 -10.58 -10.69 -2.31
CA THR A 328 -10.56 -11.54 -3.52
C THR A 328 -10.10 -10.80 -4.78
N LEU A 329 -10.37 -9.49 -4.88
CA LEU A 329 -10.02 -8.71 -6.06
C LEU A 329 -8.61 -8.10 -5.99
N TYR A 330 -8.11 -7.77 -4.81
CA TYR A 330 -6.89 -6.98 -4.66
C TYR A 330 -5.75 -7.70 -3.95
N ASP A 331 -6.02 -8.69 -3.07
CA ASP A 331 -4.92 -9.33 -2.33
C ASP A 331 -4.00 -10.12 -3.25
N GLY A 332 -2.71 -9.83 -3.17
CA GLY A 332 -1.69 -10.46 -4.00
C GLY A 332 -1.60 -9.98 -5.45
N VAL A 333 -2.48 -9.06 -5.88
CA VAL A 333 -2.44 -8.49 -7.23
C VAL A 333 -1.28 -7.51 -7.36
N ASP A 334 -0.54 -7.59 -8.47
CA ASP A 334 0.54 -6.65 -8.77
C ASP A 334 -0.06 -5.29 -9.17
N GLY A 335 0.12 -4.30 -8.32
CA GLY A 335 -0.21 -2.91 -8.58
C GLY A 335 1.01 -2.11 -9.01
N GLY A 336 0.81 -1.06 -9.80
CA GLY A 336 1.89 -0.16 -10.21
C GLY A 336 1.49 1.29 -10.02
N PHE A 337 2.37 2.06 -9.37
CA PHE A 337 2.25 3.51 -9.28
C PHE A 337 3.55 4.16 -9.71
N GLY A 338 3.48 5.07 -10.71
CA GLY A 338 4.67 5.63 -11.33
C GLY A 338 5.51 4.53 -11.99
N GLN A 339 6.75 4.43 -11.57
CA GLN A 339 7.75 3.47 -12.05
C GLN A 339 7.91 2.25 -11.10
N ASN A 340 7.10 2.15 -10.06
CA ASN A 340 7.24 1.13 -9.03
C ASN A 340 6.11 0.11 -9.10
N VAL A 341 6.48 -1.16 -9.01
CA VAL A 341 5.58 -2.31 -8.96
C VAL A 341 5.59 -2.90 -7.57
N PHE A 342 4.42 -3.07 -6.98
CA PHE A 342 4.26 -3.66 -5.64
C PHE A 342 3.01 -4.54 -5.58
N LYS A 343 2.99 -5.47 -4.65
CA LYS A 343 1.79 -6.29 -4.39
C LYS A 343 0.83 -5.55 -3.48
N LEU A 344 -0.42 -5.44 -3.90
CA LEU A 344 -1.49 -5.01 -3.02
C LEU A 344 -1.67 -6.04 -1.89
N THR A 345 -1.90 -5.57 -0.69
CA THR A 345 -2.04 -6.43 0.48
C THR A 345 -3.24 -6.01 1.30
N VAL A 346 -4.21 -6.91 1.46
CA VAL A 346 -5.36 -6.72 2.33
C VAL A 346 -5.10 -7.43 3.64
N SER A 347 -4.52 -6.74 4.63
CA SER A 347 -4.18 -7.34 5.91
C SER A 347 -5.39 -7.48 6.83
N PRO A 348 -5.37 -8.43 7.79
CA PRO A 348 -6.38 -8.52 8.85
C PRO A 348 -6.57 -7.23 9.65
N TYR A 349 -5.49 -6.44 9.79
CA TYR A 349 -5.54 -5.14 10.45
C TYR A 349 -6.45 -4.16 9.69
N LEU A 350 -6.33 -4.08 8.37
CA LEU A 350 -7.18 -3.23 7.53
C LEU A 350 -8.65 -3.66 7.59
N ILE A 351 -8.91 -4.97 7.58
CA ILE A 351 -10.27 -5.52 7.73
C ILE A 351 -10.86 -5.11 9.08
N GLY A 352 -10.09 -5.25 10.17
CA GLY A 352 -10.51 -4.83 11.51
C GLY A 352 -10.84 -3.34 11.58
N MET A 353 -10.04 -2.50 10.92
CA MET A 353 -10.26 -1.06 10.84
C MET A 353 -11.54 -0.71 10.04
N ALA A 354 -11.80 -1.40 8.93
CA ALA A 354 -13.02 -1.22 8.15
C ALA A 354 -14.27 -1.63 8.94
N VAL A 355 -14.21 -2.73 9.68
CA VAL A 355 -15.29 -3.16 10.59
C VAL A 355 -15.51 -2.14 11.71
N LEU A 356 -14.45 -1.62 12.31
CA LEU A 356 -14.56 -0.57 13.33
C LEU A 356 -15.22 0.70 12.78
N TRP A 357 -14.84 1.10 11.56
CA TRP A 357 -15.46 2.21 10.85
C TRP A 357 -16.96 1.96 10.60
N ALA A 358 -17.32 0.76 10.15
CA ALA A 358 -18.71 0.37 9.95
C ALA A 358 -19.54 0.41 11.24
N VAL A 359 -18.98 -0.05 12.35
CA VAL A 359 -19.60 0.04 13.67
C VAL A 359 -19.82 1.50 14.09
N ALA A 360 -18.81 2.36 13.89
CA ALA A 360 -18.93 3.78 14.20
C ALA A 360 -20.06 4.47 13.40
N VAL A 361 -20.13 4.23 12.09
CA VAL A 361 -21.20 4.74 11.23
C VAL A 361 -22.58 4.20 11.65
N ALA A 362 -22.67 2.91 12.00
CA ALA A 362 -23.91 2.29 12.45
C ALA A 362 -24.40 2.86 13.77
N LEU A 363 -23.50 3.08 14.74
CA LEU A 363 -23.84 3.67 16.01
C LEU A 363 -24.37 5.11 15.83
N LEU A 364 -23.68 5.91 15.03
CA LEU A 364 -24.09 7.29 14.74
C LEU A 364 -25.43 7.32 13.96
N GLY A 365 -25.57 6.52 12.92
CA GLY A 365 -26.76 6.45 12.07
C GLY A 365 -27.97 5.81 12.76
N GLY A 366 -27.74 4.86 13.66
CA GLY A 366 -28.79 4.18 14.43
C GLY A 366 -29.28 4.94 15.68
N LEU A 367 -28.49 5.90 16.20
CA LEU A 367 -28.74 6.55 17.48
C LEU A 367 -30.07 7.35 17.49
N LEU A 368 -30.26 8.25 16.55
CA LEU A 368 -31.46 9.08 16.46
C LEU A 368 -32.74 8.27 16.20
N PRO A 369 -32.79 7.33 15.25
CA PRO A 369 -33.95 6.45 15.07
C PRO A 369 -34.27 5.63 16.31
N SER A 370 -33.26 5.13 17.02
CA SER A 370 -33.44 4.32 18.22
C SER A 370 -34.06 5.12 19.37
N ILE A 371 -33.59 6.38 19.59
CA ILE A 371 -34.18 7.30 20.60
C ILE A 371 -35.63 7.61 20.24
N ARG A 372 -35.94 7.83 18.96
CA ARG A 372 -37.30 8.13 18.51
C ARG A 372 -38.21 6.91 18.69
N ALA A 373 -37.72 5.70 18.40
CA ALA A 373 -38.46 4.46 18.69
C ALA A 373 -38.80 4.31 20.15
N ALA A 374 -37.85 4.64 21.03
CA ALA A 374 -38.00 4.53 22.48
C ALA A 374 -38.97 5.59 23.09
N ARG A 375 -39.09 6.78 22.50
CA ARG A 375 -39.85 7.90 23.03
C ARG A 375 -41.29 8.01 22.48
N ARG A 376 -41.71 7.27 21.48
CA ARG A 376 -43.07 7.34 20.92
C ARG A 376 -44.12 6.99 21.98
N PRO A 377 -45.21 7.82 22.12
CA PRO A 377 -46.32 7.53 23.03
C PRO A 377 -47.05 6.24 22.58
N VAL A 378 -47.26 5.32 23.52
CA VAL A 378 -47.90 4.01 23.27
C VAL A 378 -49.31 4.17 22.70
N VAL A 379 -50.06 5.15 23.23
CA VAL A 379 -51.45 5.42 22.82
C VAL A 379 -51.58 5.89 21.38
N GLU A 380 -50.67 6.77 20.91
CA GLU A 380 -50.67 7.27 19.53
C GLU A 380 -50.26 6.15 18.56
N ALA A 381 -49.28 5.32 18.91
CA ALA A 381 -48.79 4.25 18.06
C ALA A 381 -49.81 3.09 17.90
N LEU A 382 -50.70 2.89 18.87
CA LEU A 382 -51.78 1.89 18.76
C LEU A 382 -53.03 2.43 18.00
N ARG A 383 -53.19 3.74 17.93
CA ARG A 383 -54.31 4.41 17.20
C ARG A 383 -53.97 4.70 15.71
N ALA A 384 -52.71 4.66 15.31
CA ALA A 384 -52.31 4.83 13.92
C ALA A 384 -52.81 3.67 13.06
N THR A 385 -53.84 3.92 12.29
CA THR A 385 -54.44 3.04 11.25
C THR A 385 -53.53 2.93 10.04
#